data_a5840df472214e31ee2ed722ea8f3a2f
#
_entry.id   a5840df472214e31ee2ed722ea8f3a2f
#
_cell.length_a   1.000
_cell.length_b   1.000
_cell.length_c   1.000
_cell.angle_alpha   90.00
_cell.angle_beta   90.00
_cell.angle_gamma   90.00
#
_symmetry.space_group_name_H-M   'P 1'
#
loop_
_entity.id
_entity.type
_entity.pdbx_description
1 polymer ?
#
loop_
_entity_poly.entity_id
_entity_poly.type
_entity_poly.pdbx_seq_one_letter_code
_entity_poly.pdbx_strand_id
1 'polypeptide(L)'
;MRLTRPEGPQDSDFRFSRRALATGGLTGLMFAGYAPAALAQDARPIVTDSEGLVTETVSYEAADGFELPAYVARPAGEGPFPVVIVASEIFGVHDYIRDICRRLAKAGYAAMAPAFFVRVEDPAPLTDFARIQEIVGQAGYEQVMGDISAGLEWLSRQLWARADKVGITGFCWGGKVVWQACARFAVIDAGVAWYGRLA
;
A
#
# COMPACT_ATOMS: atom_id res chain seq x y z
N MET A 1 25.19 21.96 -13.91
CA MET A 1 24.41 20.93 -14.60
C MET A 1 22.96 21.40 -14.62
N ARG A 2 22.39 21.86 -15.71
CA ARG A 2 20.99 22.28 -15.80
C ARG A 2 20.16 21.03 -16.05
N LEU A 3 19.26 20.71 -15.14
CA LEU A 3 18.25 19.67 -15.35
C LEU A 3 17.28 20.16 -16.44
N THR A 4 17.30 19.52 -17.61
CA THR A 4 16.28 19.73 -18.62
C THR A 4 14.99 19.10 -18.15
N ARG A 5 13.88 19.89 -18.10
CA ARG A 5 12.54 19.36 -17.82
C ARG A 5 12.16 18.35 -18.91
N PRO A 6 11.58 17.19 -18.57
CA PRO A 6 10.92 16.37 -19.58
C PRO A 6 9.80 17.19 -20.22
N GLU A 7 9.66 17.12 -21.54
CA GLU A 7 8.61 17.82 -22.28
C GLU A 7 7.24 17.23 -21.89
N GLY A 8 6.59 17.87 -20.93
CA GLY A 8 5.19 17.67 -20.57
C GLY A 8 4.35 18.89 -20.95
N PRO A 9 3.01 18.83 -20.85
CA PRO A 9 2.10 19.95 -21.16
C PRO A 9 2.59 21.23 -20.47
N GLN A 10 2.62 22.35 -21.21
CA GLN A 10 3.09 23.63 -20.66
C GLN A 10 2.02 24.22 -19.75
N ASP A 11 2.43 24.98 -18.72
CA ASP A 11 1.53 25.64 -17.73
C ASP A 11 0.46 26.55 -18.38
N SER A 12 0.59 26.90 -19.68
CA SER A 12 -0.38 27.62 -20.45
C SER A 12 -1.64 26.82 -20.81
N ASP A 13 -1.57 25.50 -20.76
CA ASP A 13 -2.65 24.61 -21.19
C ASP A 13 -3.70 24.37 -20.08
N PHE A 14 -3.39 24.76 -18.83
CA PHE A 14 -4.26 24.59 -17.67
C PHE A 14 -4.64 25.92 -17.03
N ARG A 15 -5.44 26.74 -17.73
CA ARG A 15 -6.05 27.93 -17.14
C ARG A 15 -7.33 27.56 -16.38
N PHE A 16 -7.19 27.12 -15.15
CA PHE A 16 -8.33 27.04 -14.22
C PHE A 16 -8.62 28.44 -13.63
N SER A 17 -9.83 28.96 -13.84
CA SER A 17 -10.21 30.20 -13.18
C SER A 17 -10.35 29.98 -11.67
N ARG A 18 -9.90 30.94 -10.87
CA ARG A 18 -10.03 30.89 -9.39
C ARG A 18 -11.48 30.69 -8.92
N ARG A 19 -12.49 31.02 -9.76
CA ARG A 19 -13.92 30.80 -9.47
C ARG A 19 -14.33 29.33 -9.66
N ALA A 20 -13.72 28.58 -10.57
CA ALA A 20 -14.02 27.16 -10.76
C ALA A 20 -13.50 26.29 -9.60
N LEU A 21 -12.48 26.75 -8.89
CA LEU A 21 -11.94 26.09 -7.69
C LEU A 21 -12.80 26.29 -6.42
N ALA A 22 -13.65 27.33 -6.40
CA ALA A 22 -14.43 27.66 -5.21
C ALA A 22 -15.81 26.97 -5.13
N THR A 23 -16.32 26.40 -6.23
CA THR A 23 -17.66 25.80 -6.30
C THR A 23 -17.70 24.31 -6.59
N GLY A 24 -16.56 23.70 -6.96
CA GLY A 24 -16.44 22.26 -7.12
C GLY A 24 -15.65 21.68 -5.95
N GLY A 25 -16.33 21.01 -5.03
CA GLY A 25 -15.67 20.43 -3.86
C GLY A 25 -14.44 19.59 -4.26
N LEU A 26 -13.38 19.68 -3.45
CA LEU A 26 -12.08 18.98 -3.62
C LEU A 26 -12.22 17.47 -3.92
N THR A 27 -13.33 16.84 -3.62
CA THR A 27 -13.68 15.45 -3.93
C THR A 27 -13.79 15.17 -5.44
N GLY A 28 -14.32 16.12 -6.24
CA GLY A 28 -14.48 15.92 -7.69
C GLY A 28 -13.16 15.92 -8.46
N LEU A 29 -12.16 16.70 -8.02
CA LEU A 29 -10.87 16.82 -8.70
C LEU A 29 -9.95 15.60 -8.48
N MET A 30 -10.06 14.93 -7.35
CA MET A 30 -9.32 13.68 -7.10
C MET A 30 -9.82 12.55 -8.03
N PHE A 31 -11.14 12.48 -8.28
CA PHE A 31 -11.72 11.49 -9.21
C PHE A 31 -11.41 11.80 -10.68
N ALA A 32 -11.35 13.08 -11.09
CA ALA A 32 -11.04 13.45 -12.47
C ALA A 32 -9.63 13.04 -12.90
N GLY A 33 -8.66 12.97 -11.97
CA GLY A 33 -7.31 12.48 -12.25
C GLY A 33 -7.23 10.95 -12.40
N TYR A 34 -8.13 10.22 -11.73
CA TYR A 34 -8.20 8.75 -11.81
C TYR A 34 -9.07 8.23 -12.97
N ALA A 35 -10.05 9.02 -13.42
CA ALA A 35 -10.96 8.60 -14.47
C ALA A 35 -10.24 8.17 -15.79
N PRO A 36 -9.21 8.88 -16.28
CA PRO A 36 -8.48 8.44 -17.46
C PRO A 36 -7.71 7.13 -17.24
N ALA A 37 -7.15 6.91 -16.04
CA ALA A 37 -6.46 5.67 -15.71
C ALA A 37 -7.44 4.48 -15.56
N ALA A 38 -8.64 4.73 -15.04
CA ALA A 38 -9.71 3.73 -14.94
C ALA A 38 -10.37 3.45 -16.31
N LEU A 39 -10.35 4.40 -17.24
CA LEU A 39 -10.87 4.25 -18.61
C LEU A 39 -9.84 3.69 -19.60
N ALA A 40 -8.57 3.53 -19.22
CA ALA A 40 -7.57 2.81 -19.99
C ALA A 40 -7.84 1.29 -19.95
N GLN A 41 -9.04 0.89 -20.33
CA GLN A 41 -9.51 -0.50 -20.30
C GLN A 41 -8.76 -1.44 -21.26
N ASP A 42 -7.90 -0.91 -22.12
CA ASP A 42 -7.05 -1.71 -23.03
C ASP A 42 -5.64 -1.98 -22.47
N ALA A 43 -5.26 -1.36 -21.39
CA ALA A 43 -4.01 -1.69 -20.71
C ALA A 43 -4.19 -3.00 -19.95
N ARG A 44 -3.70 -4.10 -20.50
CA ARG A 44 -3.60 -5.36 -19.75
C ARG A 44 -2.86 -5.08 -18.45
N PRO A 45 -3.38 -5.47 -17.29
CA PRO A 45 -2.67 -5.29 -16.04
C PRO A 45 -1.31 -5.97 -16.16
N ILE A 46 -0.26 -5.26 -15.76
CA ILE A 46 1.07 -5.87 -15.68
C ILE A 46 0.99 -6.90 -14.56
N VAL A 47 1.23 -8.16 -14.90
CA VAL A 47 1.23 -9.26 -13.94
C VAL A 47 2.64 -9.79 -13.84
N THR A 48 3.23 -9.64 -12.66
CA THR A 48 4.54 -10.23 -12.32
C THR A 48 4.33 -11.71 -11.98
N ASP A 49 5.05 -12.59 -12.67
CA ASP A 49 5.03 -14.02 -12.39
C ASP A 49 5.65 -14.35 -11.02
N SER A 50 5.45 -15.57 -10.55
CA SER A 50 6.00 -16.08 -9.30
C SER A 50 7.26 -16.93 -9.48
N GLU A 51 7.83 -17.01 -10.68
CA GLU A 51 9.04 -17.79 -10.93
C GLU A 51 10.20 -17.27 -10.08
N GLY A 52 10.89 -18.17 -9.37
CA GLY A 52 11.96 -17.78 -8.44
C GLY A 52 11.49 -17.06 -7.18
N LEU A 53 10.20 -17.06 -6.89
CA LEU A 53 9.62 -16.48 -5.67
C LEU A 53 8.92 -17.55 -4.83
N VAL A 54 8.86 -17.28 -3.53
CA VAL A 54 7.91 -17.91 -2.60
C VAL A 54 6.80 -16.90 -2.32
N THR A 55 5.56 -17.29 -2.61
CA THR A 55 4.38 -16.46 -2.36
C THR A 55 3.38 -17.25 -1.53
N GLU A 56 2.89 -16.66 -0.45
CA GLU A 56 2.00 -17.30 0.49
C GLU A 56 1.07 -16.31 1.18
N THR A 57 -0.06 -16.78 1.67
CA THR A 57 -0.87 -16.04 2.64
C THR A 57 -0.58 -16.66 4.00
N VAL A 58 -0.10 -15.84 4.90
CA VAL A 58 0.18 -16.19 6.30
C VAL A 58 -0.84 -15.53 7.21
N SER A 59 -0.90 -15.96 8.46
CA SER A 59 -1.60 -15.23 9.51
C SER A 59 -0.66 -15.00 10.69
N TYR A 60 -0.88 -13.91 11.41
CA TYR A 60 -0.21 -13.62 12.66
C TYR A 60 -1.19 -13.02 13.67
N GLU A 61 -0.99 -13.33 14.92
CA GLU A 61 -1.83 -12.84 16.00
C GLU A 61 -1.57 -11.34 16.25
N ALA A 62 -2.59 -10.52 16.09
CA ALA A 62 -2.60 -9.11 16.43
C ALA A 62 -2.76 -8.92 17.95
N ALA A 63 -2.51 -7.70 18.44
CA ALA A 63 -2.55 -7.41 19.88
C ALA A 63 -3.92 -7.66 20.56
N ASP A 64 -4.98 -7.68 19.78
CA ASP A 64 -6.36 -8.00 20.22
C ASP A 64 -6.71 -9.48 20.12
N GLY A 65 -5.74 -10.35 19.79
CA GLY A 65 -5.93 -11.78 19.60
C GLY A 65 -6.53 -12.16 18.24
N PHE A 66 -6.70 -11.20 17.32
CA PHE A 66 -7.20 -11.49 15.98
C PHE A 66 -6.09 -12.08 15.10
N GLU A 67 -6.40 -13.21 14.44
CA GLU A 67 -5.50 -13.81 13.44
C GLU A 67 -5.54 -12.99 12.14
N LEU A 68 -4.61 -12.05 12.00
CA LEU A 68 -4.58 -11.13 10.86
C LEU A 68 -3.88 -11.78 9.66
N PRO A 69 -4.59 -11.96 8.53
CA PRO A 69 -3.97 -12.45 7.30
C PRO A 69 -3.03 -11.42 6.68
N ALA A 70 -1.96 -11.91 6.07
CA ALA A 70 -1.06 -11.10 5.25
C ALA A 70 -0.58 -11.88 4.03
N TYR A 71 -0.50 -11.21 2.88
CA TYR A 71 0.16 -11.78 1.73
C TYR A 71 1.66 -11.51 1.80
N VAL A 72 2.46 -12.56 1.62
CA VAL A 72 3.92 -12.48 1.61
C VAL A 72 4.45 -12.92 0.25
N ALA A 73 5.42 -12.17 -0.28
CA ALA A 73 6.23 -12.57 -1.43
C ALA A 73 7.70 -12.30 -1.13
N ARG A 74 8.55 -13.28 -1.38
CA ARG A 74 10.00 -13.18 -1.17
C ARG A 74 10.77 -13.95 -2.24
N PRO A 75 12.06 -13.68 -2.47
CA PRO A 75 12.87 -14.54 -3.33
C PRO A 75 12.87 -16.00 -2.85
N ALA A 76 12.92 -16.95 -3.76
CA ALA A 76 13.20 -18.34 -3.41
C ALA A 76 14.67 -18.45 -3.01
N GLY A 77 14.93 -18.90 -1.79
CA GLY A 77 16.28 -19.01 -1.22
C GLY A 77 16.26 -18.86 0.29
N GLU A 78 17.44 -18.99 0.89
CA GLU A 78 17.56 -19.00 2.35
C GLU A 78 17.41 -17.61 2.99
N GLY A 79 17.77 -16.55 2.28
CA GLY A 79 17.77 -15.19 2.83
C GLY A 79 18.97 -14.93 3.74
N PRO A 80 18.88 -14.09 4.80
CA PRO A 80 17.70 -13.26 5.09
C PRO A 80 17.57 -12.05 4.16
N PHE A 81 16.33 -11.69 3.79
CA PHE A 81 16.03 -10.60 2.89
C PHE A 81 15.57 -9.34 3.66
N PRO A 82 15.94 -8.12 3.24
CA PRO A 82 15.37 -6.91 3.80
C PRO A 82 13.87 -6.89 3.56
N VAL A 83 13.13 -6.35 4.53
CA VAL A 83 11.65 -6.40 4.55
C VAL A 83 11.04 -5.12 4.04
N VAL A 84 9.95 -5.22 3.28
CA VAL A 84 9.07 -4.10 2.95
C VAL A 84 7.63 -4.43 3.31
N ILE A 85 7.04 -3.64 4.22
CA ILE A 85 5.60 -3.69 4.49
C ILE A 85 4.89 -2.90 3.38
N VAL A 86 3.83 -3.46 2.80
CA VAL A 86 3.02 -2.83 1.76
C VAL A 86 1.63 -2.54 2.31
N ALA A 87 1.33 -1.27 2.56
CA ALA A 87 0.01 -0.84 3.00
C ALA A 87 -0.87 -0.51 1.77
N SER A 88 -1.96 -1.27 1.61
CA SER A 88 -2.89 -1.13 0.50
C SER A 88 -3.68 0.18 0.56
N GLU A 89 -4.34 0.51 -0.55
CA GLU A 89 -5.46 1.47 -0.58
C GLU A 89 -6.67 0.91 0.19
N ILE A 90 -7.78 1.61 0.08
CA ILE A 90 -9.07 1.20 0.69
C ILE A 90 -9.63 -0.13 0.15
N PHE A 91 -9.08 -0.64 -0.96
CA PHE A 91 -9.56 -1.86 -1.63
C PHE A 91 -8.91 -3.15 -1.09
N GLY A 92 -8.12 -3.08 -0.01
CA GLY A 92 -7.50 -4.24 0.62
C GLY A 92 -6.38 -4.89 -0.21
N VAL A 93 -6.07 -6.14 0.10
CA VAL A 93 -4.96 -6.89 -0.52
C VAL A 93 -5.42 -7.59 -1.80
N HIS A 94 -5.81 -6.78 -2.79
CA HIS A 94 -6.23 -7.25 -4.11
C HIS A 94 -5.04 -7.59 -5.02
N ASP A 95 -5.30 -8.07 -6.23
CA ASP A 95 -4.28 -8.60 -7.15
C ASP A 95 -3.14 -7.63 -7.46
N TYR A 96 -3.42 -6.33 -7.55
CA TYR A 96 -2.38 -5.33 -7.79
C TYR A 96 -1.44 -5.17 -6.59
N ILE A 97 -1.95 -5.17 -5.37
CA ILE A 97 -1.11 -5.13 -4.15
C ILE A 97 -0.26 -6.39 -4.06
N ARG A 98 -0.83 -7.56 -4.36
CA ARG A 98 -0.06 -8.82 -4.45
C ARG A 98 1.01 -8.75 -5.53
N ASP A 99 0.72 -8.09 -6.66
CA ASP A 99 1.70 -7.86 -7.73
C ASP A 99 2.84 -6.93 -7.28
N ILE A 100 2.54 -5.86 -6.55
CA ILE A 100 3.57 -5.00 -5.94
C ILE A 100 4.49 -5.81 -5.02
N CYS A 101 3.93 -6.69 -4.18
CA CYS A 101 4.74 -7.58 -3.34
C CYS A 101 5.66 -8.48 -4.18
N ARG A 102 5.15 -9.07 -5.27
CA ARG A 102 5.98 -9.89 -6.18
C ARG A 102 7.08 -9.08 -6.86
N ARG A 103 6.80 -7.84 -7.29
CA ARG A 103 7.83 -6.94 -7.85
C ARG A 103 8.92 -6.64 -6.86
N LEU A 104 8.57 -6.35 -5.62
CA LEU A 104 9.54 -6.15 -4.54
C LEU A 104 10.35 -7.41 -4.30
N ALA A 105 9.73 -8.59 -4.35
CA ALA A 105 10.42 -9.86 -4.21
C ALA A 105 11.39 -10.12 -5.38
N LYS A 106 11.02 -9.81 -6.62
CA LYS A 106 11.95 -9.84 -7.79
C LYS A 106 13.11 -8.85 -7.62
N ALA A 107 12.93 -7.76 -6.88
CA ALA A 107 13.97 -6.81 -6.56
C ALA A 107 14.84 -7.21 -5.34
N GLY A 108 14.59 -8.37 -4.73
CA GLY A 108 15.40 -8.92 -3.63
C GLY A 108 14.88 -8.62 -2.23
N TYR A 109 13.68 -8.12 -2.07
CA TYR A 109 13.05 -7.85 -0.78
C TYR A 109 12.08 -8.97 -0.39
N ALA A 110 11.85 -9.12 0.91
CA ALA A 110 10.67 -9.84 1.41
C ALA A 110 9.55 -8.83 1.64
N ALA A 111 8.49 -8.91 0.85
CA ALA A 111 7.36 -8.00 0.93
C ALA A 111 6.19 -8.64 1.67
N MET A 112 5.55 -7.90 2.58
CA MET A 112 4.37 -8.34 3.33
C MET A 112 3.27 -7.29 3.23
N ALA A 113 2.07 -7.69 2.81
CA ALA A 113 0.88 -6.86 2.75
C ALA A 113 -0.16 -7.35 3.76
N PRO A 114 -0.29 -6.71 4.95
CA PRO A 114 -1.31 -7.03 5.93
C PRO A 114 -2.72 -6.67 5.43
N ALA A 115 -3.70 -7.51 5.71
CA ALA A 115 -5.10 -7.30 5.35
C ALA A 115 -5.85 -6.52 6.46
N PHE A 116 -5.55 -5.24 6.65
CA PHE A 116 -6.00 -4.41 7.78
C PHE A 116 -7.51 -4.33 7.99
N PHE A 117 -8.32 -4.63 6.96
CA PHE A 117 -9.77 -4.42 6.99
C PHE A 117 -10.58 -5.68 7.31
N VAL A 118 -9.98 -6.86 7.22
CA VAL A 118 -10.71 -8.15 7.26
C VAL A 118 -11.39 -8.47 8.60
N ARG A 119 -11.13 -7.69 9.65
CA ARG A 119 -11.90 -7.79 10.90
C ARG A 119 -13.38 -7.50 10.70
N VAL A 120 -13.72 -6.69 9.71
CA VAL A 120 -15.09 -6.36 9.32
C VAL A 120 -15.49 -7.20 8.12
N GLU A 121 -14.77 -7.02 7.02
CA GLU A 121 -15.00 -7.71 5.75
C GLU A 121 -13.80 -7.46 4.82
N ASP A 122 -13.45 -8.42 3.97
CA ASP A 122 -12.43 -8.18 2.93
C ASP A 122 -12.99 -7.27 1.84
N PRO A 123 -12.45 -6.06 1.63
CA PRO A 123 -12.93 -5.17 0.59
C PRO A 123 -12.49 -5.58 -0.82
N ALA A 124 -11.53 -6.51 -0.97
CA ALA A 124 -10.95 -6.83 -2.28
C ALA A 124 -11.96 -7.32 -3.34
N PRO A 125 -12.99 -8.12 -3.01
CA PRO A 125 -14.00 -8.53 -3.98
C PRO A 125 -15.15 -7.54 -4.14
N LEU A 126 -15.21 -6.46 -3.33
CA LEU A 126 -16.37 -5.57 -3.29
C LEU A 126 -16.31 -4.53 -4.40
N THR A 127 -17.49 -4.20 -4.92
CA THR A 127 -17.70 -3.13 -5.92
C THR A 127 -18.54 -1.96 -5.37
N ASP A 128 -19.20 -2.15 -4.23
CA ASP A 128 -19.95 -1.11 -3.55
C ASP A 128 -19.02 -0.19 -2.77
N PHE A 129 -18.81 1.01 -3.28
CA PHE A 129 -17.90 1.99 -2.70
C PHE A 129 -18.37 2.49 -1.31
N ALA A 130 -19.69 2.60 -1.09
CA ALA A 130 -20.21 3.01 0.21
C ALA A 130 -19.90 1.93 1.29
N ARG A 131 -20.05 0.66 0.94
CA ARG A 131 -19.68 -0.45 1.81
C ARG A 131 -18.19 -0.47 2.11
N ILE A 132 -17.34 -0.26 1.08
CA ILE A 132 -15.88 -0.17 1.26
C ILE A 132 -15.53 0.96 2.24
N GLN A 133 -16.14 2.15 2.09
CA GLN A 133 -15.88 3.27 3.01
C GLN A 133 -16.30 2.96 4.45
N GLU A 134 -17.42 2.27 4.65
CA GLU A 134 -17.86 1.83 5.98
C GLU A 134 -16.85 0.89 6.64
N ILE A 135 -16.36 -0.10 5.89
CA ILE A 135 -15.33 -1.04 6.38
C ILE A 135 -14.05 -0.30 6.76
N VAL A 136 -13.53 0.54 5.87
CA VAL A 136 -12.30 1.31 6.07
C VAL A 136 -12.43 2.29 7.25
N GLY A 137 -13.61 2.86 7.44
CA GLY A 137 -13.90 3.77 8.55
C GLY A 137 -13.74 3.14 9.94
N GLN A 138 -13.80 1.81 10.03
CA GLN A 138 -13.63 1.06 11.28
C GLN A 138 -12.16 0.74 11.58
N ALA A 139 -11.26 0.81 10.59
CA ALA A 139 -9.83 0.59 10.79
C ALA A 139 -9.18 1.84 11.43
N GLY A 140 -9.28 1.95 12.74
CA GLY A 140 -8.73 3.06 13.51
C GLY A 140 -7.20 3.04 13.60
N TYR A 141 -6.61 4.20 13.95
CA TYR A 141 -5.17 4.38 14.05
C TYR A 141 -4.49 3.34 14.96
N GLU A 142 -5.00 3.15 16.18
CA GLU A 142 -4.36 2.24 17.15
C GLU A 142 -4.43 0.79 16.71
N GLN A 143 -5.54 0.38 16.09
CA GLN A 143 -5.66 -0.96 15.51
C GLN A 143 -4.61 -1.19 14.42
N VAL A 144 -4.52 -0.27 13.44
CA VAL A 144 -3.60 -0.41 12.31
C VAL A 144 -2.14 -0.38 12.77
N MET A 145 -1.80 0.49 13.73
CA MET A 145 -0.45 0.52 14.31
C MET A 145 -0.17 -0.75 15.13
N GLY A 146 -1.14 -1.27 15.85
CA GLY A 146 -1.04 -2.55 16.54
C GLY A 146 -0.80 -3.72 15.58
N ASP A 147 -1.51 -3.73 14.46
CA ASP A 147 -1.35 -4.74 13.39
C ASP A 147 0.05 -4.70 12.77
N ILE A 148 0.58 -3.50 12.52
CA ILE A 148 1.95 -3.31 12.03
C ILE A 148 2.95 -3.79 13.07
N SER A 149 2.76 -3.45 14.36
CA SER A 149 3.65 -3.88 15.44
C SER A 149 3.71 -5.40 15.53
N ALA A 150 2.56 -6.06 15.52
CA ALA A 150 2.47 -7.52 15.54
C ALA A 150 3.10 -8.16 14.30
N GLY A 151 2.92 -7.56 13.12
CA GLY A 151 3.57 -7.99 11.89
C GLY A 151 5.09 -7.86 11.93
N LEU A 152 5.62 -6.78 12.49
CA LEU A 152 7.06 -6.58 12.71
C LEU A 152 7.61 -7.65 13.68
N GLU A 153 6.89 -7.95 14.75
CA GLU A 153 7.26 -8.99 15.69
C GLU A 153 7.21 -10.38 15.04
N TRP A 154 6.18 -10.68 14.26
CA TRP A 154 6.09 -11.93 13.49
C TRP A 154 7.27 -12.06 12.52
N LEU A 155 7.59 -11.00 11.77
CA LEU A 155 8.73 -10.97 10.84
C LEU A 155 10.07 -11.20 11.54
N SER A 156 10.26 -10.70 12.76
CA SER A 156 11.50 -10.90 13.54
C SER A 156 11.78 -12.36 13.89
N ARG A 157 10.76 -13.21 13.86
CA ARG A 157 10.86 -14.65 14.11
C ARG A 157 11.12 -15.47 12.83
N GLN A 158 11.09 -14.83 11.66
CA GLN A 158 11.29 -15.51 10.38
C GLN A 158 12.77 -15.56 10.02
N LEU A 159 13.32 -16.75 9.80
CA LEU A 159 14.73 -16.92 9.45
C LEU A 159 15.11 -16.26 8.11
N TRP A 160 14.13 -16.11 7.22
CA TRP A 160 14.31 -15.49 5.91
C TRP A 160 14.20 -13.95 5.93
N ALA A 161 13.81 -13.33 7.05
CA ALA A 161 13.59 -11.90 7.15
C ALA A 161 14.72 -11.18 7.88
N ARG A 162 15.20 -10.09 7.30
CA ARG A 162 16.08 -9.12 7.98
C ARG A 162 15.25 -8.10 8.71
N ALA A 163 14.81 -8.43 9.91
CA ALA A 163 14.02 -7.54 10.76
C ALA A 163 14.77 -6.28 11.26
N ASP A 164 16.08 -6.23 11.03
CA ASP A 164 16.96 -5.06 11.23
C ASP A 164 17.01 -4.13 10.00
N LYS A 165 16.31 -4.48 8.92
CA LYS A 165 16.22 -3.70 7.66
C LYS A 165 14.79 -3.70 7.17
N VAL A 166 14.04 -2.72 7.63
CA VAL A 166 12.60 -2.63 7.37
C VAL A 166 12.26 -1.32 6.66
N GLY A 167 11.61 -1.46 5.49
CA GLY A 167 10.95 -0.38 4.81
C GLY A 167 9.43 -0.53 4.86
N ILE A 168 8.72 0.54 4.57
CA ILE A 168 7.27 0.53 4.38
C ILE A 168 6.90 1.35 3.17
N THR A 169 5.98 0.86 2.36
CA THR A 169 5.36 1.63 1.26
C THR A 169 3.85 1.51 1.32
N GLY A 170 3.14 2.48 0.78
CA GLY A 170 1.68 2.43 0.77
C GLY A 170 1.05 3.50 -0.10
N PHE A 171 -0.18 3.23 -0.55
CA PHE A 171 -0.89 3.97 -1.56
C PHE A 171 -2.18 4.55 -0.99
N CYS A 172 -2.54 5.79 -1.32
CA CYS A 172 -3.79 6.42 -0.86
C CYS A 172 -3.93 6.37 0.68
N TRP A 173 -4.90 5.64 1.20
CA TRP A 173 -5.06 5.37 2.63
C TRP A 173 -3.78 4.74 3.23
N GLY A 174 -3.18 3.78 2.54
CA GLY A 174 -1.90 3.19 2.93
C GLY A 174 -0.75 4.18 2.93
N GLY A 175 -0.76 5.20 2.08
CA GLY A 175 0.21 6.29 2.13
C GLY A 175 0.12 7.10 3.43
N LYS A 176 -1.09 7.32 3.99
CA LYS A 176 -1.27 7.86 5.34
C LYS A 176 -0.67 6.92 6.39
N VAL A 177 -0.93 5.62 6.27
CA VAL A 177 -0.38 4.59 7.19
C VAL A 177 1.15 4.62 7.21
N VAL A 178 1.80 4.80 6.07
CA VAL A 178 3.27 4.94 6.00
C VAL A 178 3.77 6.09 6.88
N TRP A 179 3.18 7.28 6.79
CA TRP A 179 3.55 8.42 7.61
C TRP A 179 3.39 8.12 9.10
N GLN A 180 2.27 7.53 9.47
CA GLN A 180 1.96 7.17 10.85
C GLN A 180 2.93 6.11 11.40
N ALA A 181 3.24 5.09 10.61
CA ALA A 181 4.15 4.03 11.00
C ALA A 181 5.60 4.53 11.14
N CYS A 182 6.10 5.34 10.20
CA CYS A 182 7.44 5.94 10.29
C CYS A 182 7.58 6.86 11.51
N ALA A 183 6.51 7.56 11.88
CA ALA A 183 6.53 8.40 13.08
C ALA A 183 6.50 7.59 14.39
N ARG A 184 5.91 6.39 14.38
CA ARG A 184 5.72 5.55 15.57
C ARG A 184 6.82 4.51 15.80
N PHE A 185 7.38 3.94 14.74
CA PHE A 185 8.28 2.79 14.83
C PHE A 185 9.68 3.14 14.35
N ALA A 186 10.60 3.29 15.30
CA ALA A 186 12.01 3.59 15.01
C ALA A 186 12.75 2.47 14.25
N VAL A 187 12.18 1.26 14.22
CA VAL A 187 12.71 0.11 13.47
C VAL A 187 12.48 0.24 11.96
N ILE A 188 11.60 1.15 11.52
CA ILE A 188 11.37 1.40 10.10
C ILE A 188 12.42 2.36 9.58
N ASP A 189 13.35 1.85 8.76
CA ASP A 189 14.49 2.60 8.20
C ASP A 189 14.05 3.56 7.09
N ALA A 190 13.00 3.23 6.32
CA ALA A 190 12.57 4.02 5.18
C ALA A 190 11.06 3.89 4.91
N GLY A 191 10.42 4.98 4.50
CA GLY A 191 9.03 4.99 4.09
C GLY A 191 8.79 5.71 2.77
N VAL A 192 7.97 5.11 1.90
CA VAL A 192 7.53 5.73 0.65
C VAL A 192 6.01 5.81 0.63
N ALA A 193 5.49 7.01 0.84
CA ALA A 193 4.07 7.30 0.88
C ALA A 193 3.59 7.84 -0.48
N TRP A 194 2.73 7.08 -1.17
CA TRP A 194 2.16 7.48 -2.44
C TRP A 194 0.80 8.14 -2.22
N TYR A 195 0.69 9.42 -2.56
CA TYR A 195 -0.55 10.22 -2.54
C TYR A 195 -1.43 10.00 -1.27
N GLY A 196 -0.81 9.76 -0.12
CA GLY A 196 -1.49 9.65 1.16
C GLY A 196 -1.91 11.01 1.72
N ARG A 197 -3.10 11.07 2.33
CA ARG A 197 -3.56 12.26 3.02
C ARG A 197 -2.82 12.39 4.35
N LEU A 198 -2.23 13.56 4.63
CA LEU A 198 -1.44 13.81 5.84
C LEU A 198 -2.27 14.39 7.00
N ALA A 199 -3.43 14.95 6.71
CA ALA A 199 -4.33 15.60 7.68
C ALA A 199 -5.77 15.07 7.54
#